data_4c4b16f21ea7cc194db7475bd54729d3
#
_entry.id   4c4b16f21ea7cc194db7475bd54729d3
#
_cell.length_a   1.000
_cell.length_b   1.000
_cell.length_c   1.000
_cell.angle_alpha   90.00
_cell.angle_beta   90.00
_cell.angle_gamma   90.00
#
_symmetry.space_group_name_H-M   'P 1'
#
loop_
_entity.id
_entity.type
_entity.pdbx_description
1 polymer ?
#
loop_
_entity_poly.entity_id
_entity_poly.type
_entity_poly.pdbx_seq_one_letter_code
_entity_poly.pdbx_strand_id
1 'polypeptide(L)'
;MFAGRARAVAPTRQWRQPAAIAALLALLGLQIVLADRDRLAADPQWRPLVSGLCSVLGCSLAPWREPEALVLVSRDVRPHPVRPGALQASASFRNDARWAQPWPRLQLTLSGVDGHPLAQRAFAPEEYLGGAPREALIAPGQTVDVDLEIREPATPTVSYAWDLH
;
A
#
# COMPACT_ATOMS: atom_id res chain seq x y z
N MET A 1 12.31 3.91 -83.75
CA MET A 1 12.90 3.47 -82.47
C MET A 1 12.30 4.27 -81.37
N PHE A 2 11.28 3.72 -80.72
CA PHE A 2 10.64 4.37 -79.52
C PHE A 2 11.02 3.54 -78.29
N ALA A 3 11.93 4.07 -77.50
CA ALA A 3 12.32 3.46 -76.22
C ALA A 3 11.26 3.82 -75.15
N GLY A 4 10.39 2.85 -74.79
CA GLY A 4 9.47 2.98 -73.67
C GLY A 4 10.23 2.99 -72.34
N ARG A 5 10.18 4.13 -71.65
CA ARG A 5 10.63 4.22 -70.24
C ARG A 5 9.64 3.51 -69.34
N ALA A 6 9.99 2.32 -68.88
CA ALA A 6 9.27 1.67 -67.80
C ALA A 6 9.39 2.53 -66.52
N ARG A 7 8.25 3.10 -66.08
CA ARG A 7 8.16 3.74 -64.78
C ARG A 7 8.21 2.67 -63.68
N ALA A 8 9.31 2.63 -62.95
CA ALA A 8 9.40 1.82 -61.74
C ALA A 8 8.35 2.32 -60.73
N VAL A 9 7.34 1.53 -60.50
CA VAL A 9 6.34 1.76 -59.44
C VAL A 9 7.04 1.45 -58.10
N ALA A 10 7.25 2.49 -57.33
CA ALA A 10 7.85 2.37 -56.01
C ALA A 10 6.92 1.56 -55.06
N PRO A 11 7.41 0.47 -54.40
CA PRO A 11 6.56 -0.42 -53.60
C PRO A 11 6.32 0.08 -52.18
N THR A 12 6.26 1.38 -51.97
CA THR A 12 6.27 2.00 -50.60
C THR A 12 4.92 2.15 -49.93
N ARG A 13 3.82 1.83 -50.54
CA ARG A 13 2.46 2.10 -49.98
C ARG A 13 1.86 0.92 -49.22
N GLN A 14 2.25 -0.32 -49.49
CA GLN A 14 1.64 -1.51 -48.91
C GLN A 14 2.04 -1.74 -47.44
N TRP A 15 3.23 -1.32 -46.99
CA TRP A 15 3.70 -1.50 -45.60
C TRP A 15 3.16 -0.43 -44.63
N ARG A 16 2.72 0.67 -45.13
CA ARG A 16 2.20 1.78 -44.28
C ARG A 16 0.90 1.43 -43.60
N GLN A 17 0.03 0.66 -44.25
CA GLN A 17 -1.27 0.26 -43.67
C GLN A 17 -1.12 -0.74 -42.51
N PRO A 18 -0.39 -1.88 -42.65
CA PRO A 18 -0.21 -2.78 -41.52
C PRO A 18 0.60 -2.15 -40.38
N ALA A 19 1.56 -1.28 -40.68
CA ALA A 19 2.29 -0.52 -39.66
C ALA A 19 1.39 0.44 -38.89
N ALA A 20 0.49 1.14 -39.58
CA ALA A 20 -0.50 2.02 -38.93
C ALA A 20 -1.47 1.24 -38.06
N ILE A 21 -1.95 0.08 -38.53
CA ILE A 21 -2.84 -0.79 -37.73
C ILE A 21 -2.11 -1.30 -36.50
N ALA A 22 -0.87 -1.76 -36.62
CA ALA A 22 -0.06 -2.22 -35.51
C ALA A 22 0.17 -1.09 -34.48
N ALA A 23 0.46 0.13 -34.93
CA ALA A 23 0.62 1.29 -34.08
C ALA A 23 -0.68 1.66 -33.33
N LEU A 24 -1.82 1.58 -34.00
CA LEU A 24 -3.13 1.83 -33.39
C LEU A 24 -3.49 0.76 -32.35
N LEU A 25 -3.20 -0.51 -32.63
CA LEU A 25 -3.41 -1.61 -31.67
C LEU A 25 -2.50 -1.47 -30.45
N ALA A 26 -1.23 -1.09 -30.66
CA ALA A 26 -0.30 -0.82 -29.55
C ALA A 26 -0.76 0.37 -28.70
N LEU A 27 -1.24 1.44 -29.35
CA LEU A 27 -1.79 2.60 -28.66
C LEU A 27 -3.06 2.24 -27.88
N LEU A 28 -3.95 1.45 -28.45
CA LEU A 28 -5.15 0.96 -27.76
C LEU A 28 -4.77 0.09 -26.55
N GLY A 29 -3.84 -0.83 -26.71
CA GLY A 29 -3.33 -1.65 -25.61
C GLY A 29 -2.75 -0.80 -24.46
N LEU A 30 -1.94 0.21 -24.83
CA LEU A 30 -1.40 1.16 -23.87
C LEU A 30 -2.52 1.94 -23.13
N GLN A 31 -3.55 2.40 -23.85
CA GLN A 31 -4.68 3.10 -23.25
C GLN A 31 -5.45 2.20 -22.26
N ILE A 32 -5.67 0.93 -22.60
CA ILE A 32 -6.34 -0.03 -21.71
C ILE A 32 -5.51 -0.23 -20.42
N VAL A 33 -4.19 -0.43 -20.54
CA VAL A 33 -3.29 -0.60 -19.40
C VAL A 33 -3.30 0.65 -18.51
N LEU A 34 -3.29 1.84 -19.10
CA LEU A 34 -3.33 3.10 -18.34
C LEU A 34 -4.68 3.36 -17.69
N ALA A 35 -5.78 2.97 -18.33
CA ALA A 35 -7.11 3.09 -17.75
C ALA A 35 -7.32 2.16 -16.55
N ASP A 36 -6.80 0.93 -16.63
CA ASP A 36 -6.93 -0.10 -15.57
C ASP A 36 -5.69 -0.17 -14.65
N ARG A 37 -4.81 0.84 -14.70
CA ARG A 37 -3.50 0.84 -14.01
C ARG A 37 -3.59 0.52 -12.52
N ASP A 38 -4.57 1.07 -11.81
CA ASP A 38 -4.69 0.88 -10.36
C ASP A 38 -5.11 -0.56 -10.02
N ARG A 39 -5.98 -1.15 -10.84
CA ARG A 39 -6.39 -2.53 -10.71
C ARG A 39 -5.25 -3.50 -11.05
N LEU A 40 -4.53 -3.23 -12.14
CA LEU A 40 -3.34 -4.02 -12.52
C LEU A 40 -2.22 -3.87 -11.48
N ALA A 41 -2.01 -2.68 -10.94
CA ALA A 41 -1.02 -2.45 -9.90
C ALA A 41 -1.36 -3.07 -8.54
N ALA A 42 -2.60 -3.49 -8.32
CA ALA A 42 -3.01 -4.28 -7.15
C ALA A 42 -2.57 -5.74 -7.25
N ASP A 43 -2.22 -6.24 -8.45
CA ASP A 43 -1.69 -7.59 -8.64
C ASP A 43 -0.15 -7.57 -8.54
N PRO A 44 0.45 -8.45 -7.67
CA PRO A 44 1.89 -8.53 -7.49
C PRO A 44 2.67 -8.80 -8.77
N GLN A 45 2.06 -9.51 -9.74
CA GLN A 45 2.72 -9.87 -11.01
C GLN A 45 2.78 -8.69 -11.99
N TRP A 46 1.72 -7.90 -12.05
CA TRP A 46 1.59 -6.78 -12.97
C TRP A 46 2.21 -5.48 -12.44
N ARG A 47 2.30 -5.34 -11.12
CA ARG A 47 2.81 -4.12 -10.49
C ARG A 47 4.17 -3.65 -11.01
N PRO A 48 5.21 -4.51 -11.21
CA PRO A 48 6.50 -4.05 -11.73
C PRO A 48 6.41 -3.46 -13.12
N LEU A 49 5.58 -4.05 -13.98
CA LEU A 49 5.38 -3.56 -15.36
C LEU A 49 4.66 -2.22 -15.37
N VAL A 50 3.56 -2.12 -14.61
CA VAL A 50 2.76 -0.89 -14.54
C VAL A 50 3.53 0.23 -13.87
N SER A 51 4.32 -0.05 -12.82
CA SER A 51 5.17 0.94 -12.16
C SER A 51 6.29 1.43 -13.08
N GLY A 52 6.93 0.53 -13.84
CA GLY A 52 7.91 0.90 -14.84
C GLY A 52 7.32 1.78 -15.95
N LEU A 53 6.13 1.45 -16.44
CA LEU A 53 5.43 2.25 -17.42
C LEU A 53 5.06 3.64 -16.87
N CYS A 54 4.52 3.68 -15.65
CA CYS A 54 4.15 4.94 -15.00
C CYS A 54 5.36 5.82 -14.67
N SER A 55 6.53 5.25 -14.38
CA SER A 55 7.74 6.03 -14.15
C SER A 55 8.21 6.77 -15.40
N VAL A 56 8.02 6.17 -16.60
CA VAL A 56 8.34 6.80 -17.88
C VAL A 56 7.30 7.83 -18.30
N LEU A 57 6.01 7.55 -18.06
CA LEU A 57 4.90 8.40 -18.48
C LEU A 57 4.53 9.49 -17.45
N GLY A 58 5.16 9.49 -16.27
CA GLY A 58 4.88 10.45 -15.21
C GLY A 58 3.53 10.25 -14.52
N CYS A 59 2.95 9.03 -14.58
CA CYS A 59 1.72 8.73 -13.86
C CYS A 59 2.00 8.23 -12.44
N SER A 60 1.05 8.48 -11.51
CA SER A 60 1.10 7.96 -10.16
C SER A 60 0.26 6.68 -10.04
N LEU A 61 0.70 5.75 -9.19
CA LEU A 61 -0.03 4.55 -8.83
C LEU A 61 -0.53 4.65 -7.40
N ALA A 62 -1.66 4.00 -7.13
CA ALA A 62 -2.11 3.79 -5.77
C ALA A 62 -1.04 3.04 -4.95
N PRO A 63 -0.82 3.45 -3.67
CA PRO A 63 0.12 2.75 -2.81
C PRO A 63 -0.32 1.30 -2.60
N TRP A 64 0.67 0.40 -2.43
CA TRP A 64 0.39 -0.99 -2.12
C TRP A 64 -0.35 -1.13 -0.81
N ARG A 65 -1.32 -2.02 -0.73
CA ARG A 65 -2.06 -2.31 0.49
C ARG A 65 -2.16 -3.82 0.68
N GLU A 66 -1.48 -4.31 1.70
CA GLU A 66 -1.47 -5.70 2.10
C GLU A 66 -1.47 -5.75 3.65
N PRO A 67 -2.63 -5.49 4.28
CA PRO A 67 -2.71 -5.41 5.74
C PRO A 67 -2.24 -6.68 6.45
N GLU A 68 -2.44 -7.84 5.82
CA GLU A 68 -2.01 -9.14 6.34
C GLU A 68 -0.48 -9.29 6.44
N ALA A 69 0.27 -8.50 5.66
CA ALA A 69 1.72 -8.46 5.72
C ALA A 69 2.27 -7.46 6.76
N LEU A 70 1.40 -6.77 7.48
CA LEU A 70 1.77 -5.99 8.66
C LEU A 70 1.74 -6.91 9.88
N VAL A 71 2.89 -7.41 10.26
CA VAL A 71 3.02 -8.42 11.32
C VAL A 71 3.32 -7.76 12.65
N LEU A 72 2.50 -8.07 13.65
CA LEU A 72 2.76 -7.66 15.03
C LEU A 72 3.89 -8.51 15.61
N VAL A 73 5.02 -7.88 15.91
CA VAL A 73 6.24 -8.53 16.42
C VAL A 73 6.20 -8.69 17.94
N SER A 74 5.78 -7.65 18.63
CA SER A 74 5.61 -7.65 20.08
C SER A 74 4.40 -6.80 20.48
N ARG A 75 3.85 -7.12 21.63
CA ARG A 75 2.74 -6.38 22.24
C ARG A 75 2.78 -6.55 23.74
N ASP A 76 2.55 -5.46 24.45
CA ASP A 76 2.45 -5.45 25.90
C ASP A 76 1.50 -4.35 26.36
N VAL A 77 0.77 -4.62 27.44
CA VAL A 77 -0.06 -3.63 28.12
C VAL A 77 0.11 -3.82 29.61
N ARG A 78 0.62 -2.80 30.29
CA ARG A 78 0.93 -2.84 31.71
C ARG A 78 0.45 -1.57 32.42
N PRO A 79 0.22 -1.62 33.74
CA PRO A 79 -0.04 -0.41 34.51
C PRO A 79 1.12 0.58 34.38
N HIS A 80 0.76 1.86 34.25
CA HIS A 80 1.78 2.91 34.14
C HIS A 80 2.53 3.07 35.46
N PRO A 81 3.89 3.03 35.45
CA PRO A 81 4.68 2.96 36.68
C PRO A 81 4.54 4.17 37.60
N VAL A 82 4.18 5.32 37.06
CA VAL A 82 4.11 6.60 37.79
C VAL A 82 2.70 7.15 37.92
N ARG A 83 1.76 6.79 37.01
CA ARG A 83 0.41 7.34 36.96
C ARG A 83 -0.64 6.28 37.30
N PRO A 84 -1.22 6.31 38.51
CA PRO A 84 -2.33 5.42 38.84
C PRO A 84 -3.54 5.65 37.92
N GLY A 85 -4.17 4.55 37.47
CA GLY A 85 -5.33 4.62 36.55
C GLY A 85 -4.97 4.90 35.10
N ALA A 86 -3.69 4.78 34.74
CA ALA A 86 -3.20 4.78 33.36
C ALA A 86 -2.54 3.43 33.02
N LEU A 87 -2.67 3.01 31.77
CA LEU A 87 -2.00 1.86 31.20
C LEU A 87 -0.99 2.33 30.15
N GLN A 88 0.19 1.72 30.16
CA GLN A 88 1.17 1.85 29.09
C GLN A 88 0.97 0.70 28.13
N ALA A 89 0.62 1.01 26.89
CA ALA A 89 0.38 0.04 25.84
C ALA A 89 1.48 0.17 24.79
N SER A 90 2.34 -0.83 24.71
CA SER A 90 3.43 -0.89 23.75
C SER A 90 3.17 -1.98 22.71
N ALA A 91 3.53 -1.69 21.47
CA ALA A 91 3.45 -2.63 20.37
C ALA A 91 4.61 -2.39 19.41
N SER A 92 5.07 -3.45 18.76
CA SER A 92 6.04 -3.37 17.68
C SER A 92 5.46 -4.12 16.49
N PHE A 93 5.45 -3.50 15.32
CA PHE A 93 4.98 -4.13 14.10
C PHE A 93 5.96 -3.92 12.96
N ARG A 94 5.94 -4.82 11.98
CA ARG A 94 6.84 -4.82 10.84
C ARG A 94 6.06 -4.98 9.54
N ASN A 95 6.52 -4.28 8.50
CA ASN A 95 6.02 -4.47 7.15
C ASN A 95 6.75 -5.63 6.47
N ASP A 96 6.14 -6.80 6.37
CA ASP A 96 6.66 -7.97 5.67
C ASP A 96 6.21 -8.02 4.20
N ALA A 97 5.45 -7.02 3.71
CA ALA A 97 5.11 -6.90 2.32
C ALA A 97 6.34 -6.64 1.44
N ARG A 98 6.24 -7.02 0.18
CA ARG A 98 7.28 -6.78 -0.83
C ARG A 98 7.48 -5.29 -1.16
N TRP A 99 6.46 -4.48 -0.96
CA TRP A 99 6.46 -3.05 -1.27
C TRP A 99 6.11 -2.20 -0.07
N ALA A 100 6.50 -0.93 -0.16
CA ALA A 100 6.11 0.07 0.81
C ALA A 100 4.59 0.27 0.80
N GLN A 101 3.98 0.38 1.97
CA GLN A 101 2.54 0.55 2.13
C GLN A 101 2.22 1.69 3.11
N PRO A 102 0.99 2.22 3.08
CA PRO A 102 0.58 3.27 4.00
C PRO A 102 0.71 2.83 5.46
N TRP A 103 0.90 3.80 6.33
CA TRP A 103 0.90 3.58 7.77
C TRP A 103 -0.46 3.05 8.22
N PRO A 104 -0.52 1.94 8.98
CA PRO A 104 -1.78 1.37 9.45
C PRO A 104 -2.42 2.22 10.54
N ARG A 105 -3.71 2.09 10.70
CA ARG A 105 -4.37 2.48 11.94
C ARG A 105 -4.24 1.35 12.95
N LEU A 106 -3.83 1.68 14.17
CA LEU A 106 -3.72 0.71 15.25
C LEU A 106 -5.00 0.73 16.07
N GLN A 107 -5.64 -0.42 16.23
CA GLN A 107 -6.81 -0.56 17.06
C GLN A 107 -6.44 -1.39 18.29
N LEU A 108 -6.64 -0.83 19.46
CA LEU A 108 -6.52 -1.52 20.74
C LEU A 108 -7.89 -1.79 21.31
N THR A 109 -8.15 -3.05 21.62
CA THR A 109 -9.37 -3.50 22.29
C THR A 109 -8.99 -4.07 23.65
N LEU A 110 -9.62 -3.57 24.72
CA LEU A 110 -9.47 -4.05 26.09
C LEU A 110 -10.73 -4.83 26.45
N SER A 111 -10.57 -6.01 27.03
CA SER A 111 -11.70 -6.87 27.39
C SER A 111 -11.66 -7.29 28.86
N GLY A 112 -12.85 -7.52 29.42
CA GLY A 112 -13.04 -7.97 30.77
C GLY A 112 -12.89 -9.50 30.94
N VAL A 113 -13.16 -9.99 32.14
CA VAL A 113 -13.10 -11.42 32.52
C VAL A 113 -14.06 -12.31 31.72
N ASP A 114 -15.14 -11.74 31.25
CA ASP A 114 -16.18 -12.38 30.45
C ASP A 114 -15.92 -12.33 28.95
N GLY A 115 -14.76 -11.75 28.54
CA GLY A 115 -14.36 -11.60 27.14
C GLY A 115 -15.08 -10.47 26.40
N HIS A 116 -16.00 -9.73 27.05
CA HIS A 116 -16.66 -8.60 26.43
C HIS A 116 -15.70 -7.39 26.33
N PRO A 117 -15.74 -6.65 25.20
CA PRO A 117 -14.93 -5.46 25.05
C PRO A 117 -15.41 -4.36 26.03
N LEU A 118 -14.50 -3.89 26.86
CA LEU A 118 -14.72 -2.80 27.82
C LEU A 118 -14.41 -1.44 27.20
N ALA A 119 -13.35 -1.38 26.39
CA ALA A 119 -12.93 -0.19 25.68
C ALA A 119 -12.25 -0.57 24.37
N GLN A 120 -12.47 0.26 23.36
CA GLN A 120 -11.84 0.11 22.04
C GLN A 120 -11.45 1.48 21.56
N ARG A 121 -10.21 1.60 21.06
CA ARG A 121 -9.71 2.86 20.50
C ARG A 121 -8.84 2.58 19.30
N ALA A 122 -9.09 3.34 18.22
CA ALA A 122 -8.23 3.38 17.05
C ALA A 122 -7.31 4.61 17.14
N PHE A 123 -6.04 4.40 16.86
CA PHE A 123 -4.99 5.42 16.84
C PHE A 123 -4.55 5.65 15.40
N ALA A 124 -4.52 6.92 15.01
CA ALA A 124 -3.96 7.33 13.73
C ALA A 124 -2.42 7.32 13.78
N PRO A 125 -1.73 7.23 12.62
CA PRO A 125 -0.27 7.27 12.58
C PRO A 125 0.35 8.43 13.32
N GLU A 126 -0.25 9.60 13.25
CA GLU A 126 0.23 10.81 13.91
C GLU A 126 0.17 10.70 15.45
N GLU A 127 -0.78 9.93 15.98
CA GLU A 127 -0.95 9.74 17.42
C GLU A 127 0.13 8.82 17.98
N TYR A 128 0.36 7.66 17.32
CA TYR A 128 1.31 6.68 17.85
C TYR A 128 2.78 6.95 17.48
N LEU A 129 3.02 7.79 16.47
CA LEU A 129 4.37 8.26 16.12
C LEU A 129 4.77 9.55 16.84
N GLY A 130 3.84 10.17 17.59
CA GLY A 130 4.07 11.45 18.25
C GLY A 130 4.17 12.62 17.30
N GLY A 131 3.60 12.51 16.10
CA GLY A 131 3.59 13.54 15.06
C GLY A 131 3.40 12.94 13.67
N ALA A 132 3.41 13.79 12.64
CA ALA A 132 3.29 13.33 11.27
C ALA A 132 4.43 12.35 10.91
N PRO A 133 4.13 11.24 10.22
CA PRO A 133 5.15 10.33 9.73
C PRO A 133 6.22 11.07 8.90
N ARG A 134 7.50 10.78 9.13
CA ARG A 134 8.59 11.38 8.34
C ARG A 134 8.56 10.93 6.89
N GLU A 135 8.10 9.71 6.66
CA GLU A 135 7.93 9.12 5.35
C GLU A 135 6.45 8.78 5.14
N ALA A 136 5.95 8.98 3.92
CA ALA A 136 4.54 8.75 3.60
C ALA A 136 4.13 7.27 3.69
N LEU A 137 5.10 6.37 3.56
CA LEU A 137 4.90 4.91 3.52
C LEU A 137 5.91 4.22 4.44
N ILE A 138 5.50 3.09 5.01
CA ILE A 138 6.39 2.18 5.73
C ILE A 138 7.10 1.25 4.74
N ALA A 139 8.43 1.24 4.77
CA ALA A 139 9.25 0.46 3.85
C ALA A 139 9.16 -1.06 4.14
N PRO A 140 9.43 -1.92 3.14
CA PRO A 140 9.57 -3.36 3.35
C PRO A 140 10.63 -3.68 4.42
N GLY A 141 10.30 -4.57 5.35
CA GLY A 141 11.17 -4.97 6.47
C GLY A 141 11.32 -3.93 7.56
N GLN A 142 10.73 -2.75 7.44
CA GLN A 142 10.79 -1.72 8.46
C GLN A 142 9.97 -2.14 9.67
N THR A 143 10.61 -2.10 10.85
CA THR A 143 9.97 -2.30 12.15
C THR A 143 9.70 -0.95 12.80
N VAL A 144 8.56 -0.84 13.45
CA VAL A 144 8.10 0.37 14.14
C VAL A 144 7.69 0.03 15.55
N ASP A 145 8.25 0.73 16.51
CA ASP A 145 7.89 0.63 17.92
C ASP A 145 6.93 1.75 18.28
N VAL A 146 5.88 1.38 18.99
CA VAL A 146 4.79 2.26 19.41
C VAL A 146 4.65 2.17 20.93
N ASP A 147 4.55 3.32 21.58
CA ASP A 147 4.29 3.42 23.00
C ASP A 147 3.16 4.45 23.23
N LEU A 148 2.07 3.97 23.80
CA LEU A 148 0.85 4.74 24.00
C LEU A 148 0.45 4.72 25.46
N GLU A 149 0.07 5.87 25.96
CA GLU A 149 -0.56 5.99 27.28
C GLU A 149 -2.08 6.06 27.12
N ILE A 150 -2.79 5.15 27.78
CA ILE A 150 -4.24 5.08 27.75
C ILE A 150 -4.79 5.11 29.17
N ARG A 151 -6.01 5.61 29.33
CA ARG A 151 -6.71 5.55 30.63
C ARG A 151 -7.22 4.14 30.88
N GLU A 152 -6.98 3.64 32.08
CA GLU A 152 -7.54 2.37 32.52
C GLU A 152 -9.07 2.48 32.63
N PRO A 153 -9.84 1.50 32.08
CA PRO A 153 -11.27 1.41 32.30
C PRO A 153 -11.60 1.24 33.78
N ALA A 154 -12.80 1.67 34.19
CA ALA A 154 -13.27 1.51 35.60
C ALA A 154 -13.41 0.02 35.98
N THR A 155 -13.68 -0.85 35.03
CA THR A 155 -13.71 -2.31 35.19
C THR A 155 -12.33 -2.90 34.89
N PRO A 156 -11.81 -3.81 35.74
CA PRO A 156 -10.50 -4.42 35.51
C PRO A 156 -10.39 -5.07 34.15
N THR A 157 -9.34 -4.71 33.41
CA THR A 157 -9.00 -5.31 32.12
C THR A 157 -8.23 -6.60 32.34
N VAL A 158 -8.63 -7.69 31.67
CA VAL A 158 -8.00 -9.02 31.82
C VAL A 158 -7.30 -9.43 30.52
N SER A 159 -7.76 -8.95 29.37
CA SER A 159 -7.17 -9.24 28.08
C SER A 159 -7.15 -8.03 27.15
N TYR A 160 -6.24 -8.05 26.20
CA TYR A 160 -6.12 -7.01 25.19
C TYR A 160 -5.82 -7.62 23.82
N ALA A 161 -6.32 -6.97 22.78
CA ALA A 161 -6.04 -7.30 21.38
C ALA A 161 -5.62 -6.06 20.61
N TRP A 162 -4.65 -6.27 19.70
CA TRP A 162 -4.20 -5.26 18.75
C TRP A 162 -4.57 -5.72 17.35
N ASP A 163 -5.17 -4.82 16.58
CA ASP A 163 -5.52 -5.02 15.18
C ASP A 163 -4.90 -3.89 14.34
N LEU A 164 -4.39 -4.22 13.16
CA LEU A 164 -3.81 -3.29 12.20
C LEU A 164 -4.72 -3.20 10.97
N HIS A 165 -5.11 -1.97 10.61
CA HIS A 165 -6.03 -1.70 9.48
C HIS A 165 -5.48 -0.69 8.49
#